data_b41e89aea6c569e7bfbc2bf352a75c9f
#
_entry.id   b41e89aea6c569e7bfbc2bf352a75c9f
#
_cell.length_a   1.000
_cell.length_b   1.000
_cell.length_c   1.000
_cell.angle_alpha   90.00
_cell.angle_beta   90.00
_cell.angle_gamma   90.00
#
_symmetry.space_group_name_H-M   'P 1'
#
loop_
_entity.id
_entity.type
_entity.pdbx_description
1 polymer ?
#
loop_
_entity_poly.entity_id
_entity_poly.type
_entity_poly.pdbx_seq_one_letter_code
_entity_poly.pdbx_strand_id
1 'polypeptide(L)'
;LNFTVGDIKSNTEKIIRAIDNAKSQGADLVAFAEFAVSGTPAYGLLTKTTFLELCEDAVERIAKKCRGIAAIVGTPYLTAEGPISAAAYISKRGEIEYIGKRYVTARREMGYIVGSSIGSQTISIEGNNLKVVVGDDISRMEELDESVDAVISVNARRYGKGIMTRRFDKM
;
A
#
# COMPACT_ATOMS: atom_id res chain seq x y z
N LEU A 1 -11.91 4.17 -5.42
CA LEU A 1 -12.63 3.34 -4.45
C LEU A 1 -12.69 4.06 -3.10
N ASN A 2 -13.81 3.92 -2.38
CA ASN A 2 -13.96 4.42 -1.03
C ASN A 2 -13.89 3.24 -0.03
N PHE A 3 -12.93 3.28 0.90
CA PHE A 3 -12.69 2.27 1.91
C PHE A 3 -13.21 2.71 3.26
N THR A 4 -13.92 1.82 3.97
CA THR A 4 -14.51 2.10 5.27
C THR A 4 -13.56 1.69 6.39
N VAL A 5 -13.34 2.57 7.36
CA VAL A 5 -12.45 2.29 8.51
C VAL A 5 -12.99 1.11 9.32
N GLY A 6 -12.15 0.11 9.54
CA GLY A 6 -12.45 -1.10 10.32
C GLY A 6 -13.30 -2.15 9.60
N ASP A 7 -13.86 -1.85 8.43
CA ASP A 7 -14.65 -2.83 7.65
C ASP A 7 -13.77 -3.61 6.69
N ILE A 8 -12.87 -4.43 7.25
CA ILE A 8 -11.91 -5.24 6.49
C ILE A 8 -12.62 -6.11 5.46
N LYS A 9 -13.74 -6.74 5.84
CA LYS A 9 -14.49 -7.65 4.95
C LYS A 9 -14.96 -6.93 3.68
N SER A 10 -15.69 -5.84 3.83
CA SER A 10 -16.23 -5.08 2.70
C SER A 10 -15.12 -4.44 1.86
N ASN A 11 -14.05 -3.93 2.50
CA ASN A 11 -12.89 -3.39 1.80
C ASN A 11 -12.20 -4.47 0.95
N THR A 12 -11.98 -5.66 1.50
CA THR A 12 -11.42 -6.82 0.79
C THR A 12 -12.26 -7.19 -0.44
N GLU A 13 -13.58 -7.22 -0.30
CA GLU A 13 -14.49 -7.52 -1.41
C GLU A 13 -14.43 -6.45 -2.52
N LYS A 14 -14.30 -5.16 -2.15
CA LYS A 14 -14.13 -4.07 -3.10
C LYS A 14 -12.80 -4.20 -3.86
N ILE A 15 -11.71 -4.56 -3.15
CA ILE A 15 -10.39 -4.79 -3.74
C ILE A 15 -10.47 -5.96 -4.75
N ILE A 16 -11.02 -7.09 -4.34
CA ILE A 16 -11.15 -8.28 -5.19
C ILE A 16 -11.95 -7.96 -6.46
N ARG A 17 -13.10 -7.29 -6.34
CA ARG A 17 -13.88 -6.87 -7.51
C ARG A 17 -13.10 -5.94 -8.45
N ALA A 18 -12.29 -5.04 -7.90
CA ALA A 18 -11.47 -4.15 -8.71
C ALA A 18 -10.32 -4.91 -9.42
N ILE A 19 -9.74 -5.93 -8.78
CA ILE A 19 -8.75 -6.82 -9.39
C ILE A 19 -9.38 -7.59 -10.56
N ASP A 20 -10.55 -8.21 -10.35
CA ASP A 20 -11.27 -8.95 -11.38
C ASP A 20 -11.61 -8.05 -12.57
N ASN A 21 -12.05 -6.81 -12.32
CA ASN A 21 -12.34 -5.83 -13.36
C ASN A 21 -11.08 -5.40 -14.12
N ALA A 22 -9.98 -5.08 -13.43
CA ALA A 22 -8.71 -4.72 -14.06
C ALA A 22 -8.17 -5.87 -14.94
N LYS A 23 -8.26 -7.10 -14.44
CA LYS A 23 -7.87 -8.30 -15.17
C LYS A 23 -8.70 -8.48 -16.44
N SER A 24 -10.01 -8.25 -16.38
CA SER A 24 -10.89 -8.34 -17.57
C SER A 24 -10.57 -7.30 -18.63
N GLN A 25 -9.91 -6.20 -18.26
CA GLN A 25 -9.45 -5.14 -19.15
C GLN A 25 -8.02 -5.36 -19.64
N GLY A 26 -7.38 -6.47 -19.30
CA GLY A 26 -6.03 -6.81 -19.73
C GLY A 26 -4.91 -6.07 -18.97
N ALA A 27 -5.19 -5.54 -17.79
CA ALA A 27 -4.15 -4.90 -16.97
C ALA A 27 -3.19 -5.95 -16.39
N ASP A 28 -1.89 -5.61 -16.35
CA ASP A 28 -0.84 -6.43 -15.75
C ASP A 28 -0.68 -6.17 -14.25
N LEU A 29 -1.03 -4.97 -13.80
CA LEU A 29 -0.91 -4.51 -12.43
C LEU A 29 -2.10 -3.62 -12.05
N VAL A 30 -2.56 -3.76 -10.80
CA VAL A 30 -3.50 -2.82 -10.18
C VAL A 30 -2.95 -2.36 -8.83
N ALA A 31 -3.01 -1.05 -8.56
CA ALA A 31 -2.54 -0.48 -7.29
C ALA A 31 -3.69 0.18 -6.52
N PHE A 32 -3.66 -0.01 -5.19
CA PHE A 32 -4.64 0.56 -4.25
C PHE A 32 -3.96 1.52 -3.28
N ALA A 33 -4.75 2.38 -2.65
CA ALA A 33 -4.27 3.38 -1.70
C ALA A 33 -3.67 2.77 -0.42
N GLU A 34 -2.87 3.57 0.29
CA GLU A 34 -2.38 3.27 1.64
C GLU A 34 -3.58 2.93 2.55
N PHE A 35 -3.46 1.88 3.38
CA PHE A 35 -4.53 1.38 4.25
C PHE A 35 -5.84 0.98 3.53
N ALA A 36 -5.77 0.55 2.27
CA ALA A 36 -6.97 0.12 1.54
C ALA A 36 -7.72 -1.03 2.25
N VAL A 37 -6.99 -1.94 2.89
CA VAL A 37 -7.59 -3.07 3.63
C VAL A 37 -8.31 -2.60 4.88
N SER A 38 -7.65 -1.80 5.73
CA SER A 38 -8.17 -1.36 7.02
C SER A 38 -9.10 -0.14 6.94
N GLY A 39 -9.05 0.60 5.84
CA GLY A 39 -9.52 1.98 5.79
C GLY A 39 -8.63 2.93 6.60
N THR A 40 -8.75 4.23 6.39
CA THR A 40 -7.99 5.26 7.12
C THR A 40 -8.88 6.43 7.50
N PRO A 41 -8.70 7.00 8.70
CA PRO A 41 -7.71 6.74 9.75
C PRO A 41 -8.14 5.62 10.71
N ALA A 42 -7.32 4.59 10.87
CA ALA A 42 -7.62 3.42 11.71
C ALA A 42 -6.86 3.41 13.07
N TYR A 43 -6.22 4.48 13.44
CA TYR A 43 -5.21 4.61 14.50
C TYR A 43 -5.39 3.74 15.75
N GLY A 44 -6.51 3.86 16.47
CA GLY A 44 -6.77 3.06 17.65
C GLY A 44 -6.94 1.56 17.38
N LEU A 45 -7.29 1.17 16.15
CA LEU A 45 -7.38 -0.23 15.74
C LEU A 45 -5.99 -0.82 15.48
N LEU A 46 -5.03 -0.01 15.02
CA LEU A 46 -3.66 -0.45 14.74
C LEU A 46 -2.90 -0.92 16.00
N THR A 47 -3.39 -0.59 17.20
CA THR A 47 -2.83 -1.09 18.47
C THR A 47 -3.33 -2.49 18.84
N LYS A 48 -4.25 -3.07 18.08
CA LYS A 48 -4.87 -4.38 18.35
C LYS A 48 -4.28 -5.45 17.43
N THR A 49 -3.54 -6.39 18.02
CA THR A 49 -2.92 -7.51 17.27
C THR A 49 -3.93 -8.27 16.43
N THR A 50 -5.10 -8.60 17.01
CA THR A 50 -6.19 -9.29 16.28
C THR A 50 -6.67 -8.50 15.05
N PHE A 51 -6.66 -7.17 15.10
CA PHE A 51 -7.03 -6.35 13.94
C PHE A 51 -5.98 -6.43 12.82
N LEU A 52 -4.71 -6.46 13.19
CA LEU A 52 -3.59 -6.59 12.24
C LEU A 52 -3.58 -7.99 11.60
N GLU A 53 -3.82 -9.05 12.39
CA GLU A 53 -3.99 -10.43 11.89
C GLU A 53 -5.14 -10.53 10.88
N LEU A 54 -6.29 -9.91 11.15
CA LEU A 54 -7.40 -9.84 10.20
C LEU A 54 -7.04 -9.10 8.90
N CYS A 55 -6.18 -8.09 8.97
CA CYS A 55 -5.68 -7.41 7.76
C CYS A 55 -4.75 -8.32 6.96
N GLU A 56 -3.90 -9.11 7.62
CA GLU A 56 -3.02 -10.09 6.99
C GLU A 56 -3.82 -11.20 6.30
N ASP A 57 -4.79 -11.80 6.98
CA ASP A 57 -5.74 -12.78 6.41
C ASP A 57 -6.45 -12.21 5.17
N ALA A 58 -6.81 -10.93 5.20
CA ALA A 58 -7.44 -10.26 4.07
C ALA A 58 -6.50 -10.16 2.87
N VAL A 59 -5.22 -9.85 3.09
CA VAL A 59 -4.19 -9.82 2.03
C VAL A 59 -4.00 -11.21 1.43
N GLU A 60 -3.96 -12.27 2.25
CA GLU A 60 -3.89 -13.65 1.76
C GLU A 60 -5.11 -14.03 0.88
N ARG A 61 -6.31 -13.59 1.29
CA ARG A 61 -7.53 -13.81 0.48
C ARG A 61 -7.47 -13.07 -0.85
N ILE A 62 -6.92 -11.85 -0.87
CA ILE A 62 -6.71 -11.07 -2.09
C ILE A 62 -5.70 -11.79 -2.98
N ALA A 63 -4.59 -12.29 -2.41
CA ALA A 63 -3.53 -12.97 -3.15
C ALA A 63 -4.04 -14.20 -3.93
N LYS A 64 -5.00 -14.93 -3.38
CA LYS A 64 -5.65 -16.05 -4.07
C LYS A 64 -6.39 -15.64 -5.35
N LYS A 65 -6.71 -14.34 -5.52
CA LYS A 65 -7.36 -13.77 -6.71
C LYS A 65 -6.37 -13.17 -7.71
N CYS A 66 -5.14 -12.90 -7.29
CA CYS A 66 -4.07 -12.36 -8.14
C CYS A 66 -3.43 -13.42 -9.04
N ARG A 67 -4.26 -14.18 -9.78
CA ARG A 67 -3.78 -15.15 -10.79
C ARG A 67 -3.82 -14.50 -12.17
N GLY A 68 -2.62 -14.25 -12.74
CA GLY A 68 -2.47 -13.61 -14.05
C GLY A 68 -2.53 -12.08 -14.04
N ILE A 69 -2.65 -11.46 -12.87
CA ILE A 69 -2.51 -10.01 -12.66
C ILE A 69 -1.76 -9.78 -11.35
N ALA A 70 -0.86 -8.81 -11.30
CA ALA A 70 -0.22 -8.37 -10.05
C ALA A 70 -1.07 -7.31 -9.34
N ALA A 71 -0.92 -7.21 -8.02
CA ALA A 71 -1.57 -6.16 -7.24
C ALA A 71 -0.62 -5.53 -6.23
N ILE A 72 -0.81 -4.23 -5.94
CA ILE A 72 -0.18 -3.52 -4.83
C ILE A 72 -1.31 -3.02 -3.93
N VAL A 73 -1.35 -3.51 -2.69
CA VAL A 73 -2.44 -3.25 -1.76
C VAL A 73 -1.92 -2.61 -0.48
N GLY A 74 -2.33 -1.38 -0.19
CA GLY A 74 -1.97 -0.72 1.07
C GLY A 74 -2.68 -1.37 2.27
N THR A 75 -1.89 -1.75 3.28
CA THR A 75 -2.38 -2.45 4.48
C THR A 75 -1.51 -2.11 5.70
N PRO A 76 -2.04 -2.14 6.93
CA PRO A 76 -1.19 -2.26 8.10
C PRO A 76 -0.60 -3.68 8.16
N TYR A 77 0.62 -3.78 8.68
CA TYR A 77 1.32 -5.06 8.87
C TYR A 77 2.06 -5.05 10.21
N LEU A 78 2.10 -6.16 10.92
CA LEU A 78 2.77 -6.28 12.21
C LEU A 78 4.18 -6.83 12.01
N THR A 79 5.18 -6.07 12.46
CA THR A 79 6.59 -6.51 12.55
C THR A 79 6.98 -6.75 14.00
N ALA A 80 8.20 -7.25 14.22
CA ALA A 80 8.76 -7.41 15.57
C ALA A 80 8.90 -6.05 16.31
N GLU A 81 9.13 -4.96 15.57
CA GLU A 81 9.29 -3.60 16.10
C GLU A 81 7.94 -2.90 16.34
N GLY A 82 6.85 -3.44 15.79
CA GLY A 82 5.51 -2.90 15.94
C GLY A 82 4.74 -2.80 14.61
N PRO A 83 3.53 -2.22 14.66
CA PRO A 83 2.72 -2.03 13.46
C PRO A 83 3.37 -1.04 12.49
N ILE A 84 3.31 -1.34 11.21
CA ILE A 84 3.79 -0.48 10.13
C ILE A 84 2.67 -0.19 9.12
N SER A 85 2.82 0.88 8.35
CA SER A 85 2.11 1.03 7.08
C SER A 85 2.91 0.32 6.00
N ALA A 86 2.29 -0.57 5.24
CA ALA A 86 2.94 -1.32 4.20
C ALA A 86 2.13 -1.32 2.90
N ALA A 87 2.82 -1.54 1.79
CA ALA A 87 2.24 -2.00 0.54
C ALA A 87 2.51 -3.50 0.39
N ALA A 88 1.47 -4.31 0.36
CA ALA A 88 1.58 -5.71 -0.02
C ALA A 88 1.66 -5.79 -1.54
N TYR A 89 2.84 -6.10 -2.09
CA TYR A 89 2.99 -6.50 -3.47
C TYR A 89 2.61 -7.97 -3.60
N ILE A 90 1.68 -8.25 -4.49
CA ILE A 90 1.18 -9.58 -4.77
C ILE A 90 1.49 -9.90 -6.23
N SER A 91 2.34 -10.90 -6.45
CA SER A 91 2.75 -11.30 -7.80
C SER A 91 1.60 -11.93 -8.60
N LYS A 92 1.77 -12.04 -9.94
CA LYS A 92 0.82 -12.77 -10.81
C LYS A 92 0.64 -14.24 -10.43
N ARG A 93 1.48 -14.78 -9.52
CA ARG A 93 1.40 -16.13 -8.97
C ARG A 93 0.72 -16.18 -7.59
N GLY A 94 0.44 -15.01 -7.00
CA GLY A 94 -0.14 -14.88 -5.68
C GLY A 94 0.88 -14.93 -4.55
N GLU A 95 2.18 -14.73 -4.85
CA GLU A 95 3.23 -14.56 -3.84
C GLU A 95 3.15 -13.16 -3.25
N ILE A 96 3.34 -13.03 -1.94
CA ILE A 96 3.18 -11.76 -1.21
C ILE A 96 4.55 -11.28 -0.74
N GLU A 97 4.88 -10.02 -0.99
CA GLU A 97 6.00 -9.30 -0.41
C GLU A 97 5.49 -7.99 0.21
N TYR A 98 5.87 -7.72 1.46
CA TYR A 98 5.50 -6.47 2.13
C TYR A 98 6.61 -5.44 1.97
N ILE A 99 6.26 -4.24 1.52
CA ILE A 99 7.14 -3.08 1.36
C ILE A 99 6.75 -2.04 2.40
N GLY A 100 7.63 -1.81 3.37
CA GLY A 100 7.36 -0.94 4.51
C GLY A 100 7.48 0.55 4.19
N LYS A 101 6.68 1.37 4.88
CA LYS A 101 6.85 2.82 4.95
C LYS A 101 8.08 3.13 5.80
N ARG A 102 9.09 3.76 5.22
CA ARG A 102 10.37 4.05 5.89
C ARG A 102 10.26 5.18 6.90
N TYR A 103 9.52 6.23 6.56
CA TYR A 103 9.47 7.45 7.36
C TYR A 103 8.05 7.75 7.85
N VAL A 104 7.88 7.77 9.17
CA VAL A 104 6.65 8.19 9.82
C VAL A 104 6.79 9.65 10.21
N THR A 105 6.27 10.57 9.40
CA THR A 105 6.42 12.01 9.58
C THR A 105 5.15 12.69 10.06
N ALA A 106 3.99 12.07 9.81
CA ALA A 106 2.72 12.63 10.24
C ALA A 106 2.49 12.43 11.74
N ARG A 107 2.36 13.54 12.50
CA ARG A 107 2.10 13.49 13.96
C ARG A 107 0.95 12.55 14.34
N ARG A 108 -0.08 12.46 13.49
CA ARG A 108 -1.25 11.60 13.71
C ARG A 108 -0.95 10.10 13.62
N GLU A 109 0.17 9.71 12.99
CA GLU A 109 0.60 8.32 12.82
C GLU A 109 1.61 7.91 13.90
N MET A 110 2.34 8.90 14.43
CA MET A 110 3.30 8.69 15.51
C MET A 110 2.60 8.10 16.74
N GLY A 111 3.17 7.03 17.28
CA GLY A 111 2.59 6.28 18.40
C GLY A 111 1.62 5.15 17.99
N TYR A 112 1.28 5.02 16.71
CA TYR A 112 0.43 3.93 16.19
C TYR A 112 1.16 3.04 15.18
N ILE A 113 2.12 3.60 14.44
CA ILE A 113 2.97 2.86 13.52
C ILE A 113 4.42 3.27 13.70
N VAL A 114 5.33 2.38 13.31
CA VAL A 114 6.77 2.63 13.25
C VAL A 114 7.25 2.66 11.80
N GLY A 115 8.39 3.29 11.56
CA GLY A 115 9.05 3.24 10.25
C GLY A 115 9.72 1.89 10.04
N SER A 116 9.71 1.40 8.81
CA SER A 116 10.31 0.11 8.47
C SER A 116 10.90 0.11 7.07
N SER A 117 12.02 -0.58 6.89
CA SER A 117 12.69 -0.78 5.60
C SER A 117 12.50 -2.20 5.05
N ILE A 118 11.49 -2.95 5.51
CA ILE A 118 11.23 -4.29 5.00
C ILE A 118 10.85 -4.27 3.53
N GLY A 119 11.19 -5.33 2.82
CA GLY A 119 10.89 -5.55 1.41
C GLY A 119 11.73 -4.72 0.44
N SER A 120 11.75 -5.18 -0.80
CA SER A 120 12.37 -4.43 -1.90
C SER A 120 11.43 -3.33 -2.39
N GLN A 121 11.92 -2.10 -2.46
CA GLN A 121 11.14 -1.01 -3.08
C GLN A 121 11.06 -1.12 -4.59
N THR A 122 11.87 -1.95 -5.24
CA THR A 122 11.85 -2.15 -6.69
C THR A 122 11.29 -3.52 -7.00
N ILE A 123 10.23 -3.56 -7.80
CA ILE A 123 9.59 -4.77 -8.31
C ILE A 123 9.71 -4.79 -9.84
N SER A 124 9.78 -5.97 -10.44
CA SER A 124 9.81 -6.11 -11.90
C SER A 124 8.52 -6.75 -12.40
N ILE A 125 7.88 -6.10 -13.37
CA ILE A 125 6.64 -6.58 -14.00
C ILE A 125 6.78 -6.43 -15.51
N GLU A 126 6.65 -7.53 -16.26
CA GLU A 126 6.75 -7.55 -17.73
C GLU A 126 8.00 -6.85 -18.27
N GLY A 127 9.13 -7.00 -17.57
CA GLY A 127 10.41 -6.40 -17.95
C GLY A 127 10.58 -4.94 -17.54
N ASN A 128 9.58 -4.31 -16.91
CA ASN A 128 9.69 -2.95 -16.38
C ASN A 128 10.00 -2.98 -14.88
N ASN A 129 10.92 -2.11 -14.45
CA ASN A 129 11.29 -1.93 -13.06
C ASN A 129 10.47 -0.79 -12.43
N LEU A 130 9.63 -1.13 -11.48
CA LEU A 130 8.73 -0.18 -10.83
C LEU A 130 9.19 0.05 -9.39
N LYS A 131 9.39 1.30 -8.99
CA LYS A 131 9.69 1.66 -7.60
C LYS A 131 8.40 1.91 -6.83
N VAL A 132 8.18 1.14 -5.77
CA VAL A 132 7.01 1.28 -4.89
C VAL A 132 7.41 2.05 -3.64
N VAL A 133 6.70 3.14 -3.36
CA VAL A 133 6.91 3.97 -2.17
C VAL A 133 5.61 4.15 -1.39
N VAL A 134 5.70 4.13 -0.06
CA VAL A 134 4.54 4.17 0.83
C VAL A 134 4.45 5.51 1.56
N GLY A 135 3.29 6.13 1.49
CA GLY A 135 2.99 7.36 2.22
C GLY A 135 3.91 8.54 1.87
N ASP A 136 4.54 9.11 2.88
CA ASP A 136 5.37 10.30 2.74
C ASP A 136 6.79 10.01 2.19
N ASP A 137 7.16 8.75 2.00
CA ASP A 137 8.48 8.36 1.49
C ASP A 137 8.78 8.99 0.12
N ILE A 138 7.73 9.23 -0.69
CA ILE A 138 7.88 9.92 -2.00
C ILE A 138 8.54 11.29 -1.88
N SER A 139 8.27 12.02 -0.80
CA SER A 139 8.85 13.37 -0.59
C SER A 139 10.30 13.35 -0.09
N ARG A 140 10.85 12.18 0.16
CA ARG A 140 12.22 11.93 0.61
C ARG A 140 13.02 11.08 -0.36
N MET A 141 12.46 10.81 -1.53
CA MET A 141 13.21 10.18 -2.60
C MET A 141 14.28 11.16 -3.07
N GLU A 142 15.51 10.70 -3.04
CA GLU A 142 16.62 11.26 -3.79
C GLU A 142 16.43 10.95 -5.29
N GLU A 143 17.38 11.30 -6.14
CA GLU A 143 17.29 11.03 -7.57
C GLU A 143 16.88 9.59 -7.87
N LEU A 144 16.02 9.43 -8.86
CA LEU A 144 15.63 8.11 -9.35
C LEU A 144 16.83 7.45 -10.01
N ASP A 145 17.07 6.19 -9.66
CA ASP A 145 18.00 5.34 -10.39
C ASP A 145 17.52 5.22 -11.85
N GLU A 146 18.42 5.39 -12.80
CA GLU A 146 18.14 5.29 -14.25
C GLU A 146 17.54 3.93 -14.65
N SER A 147 17.68 2.92 -13.80
CA SER A 147 17.07 1.58 -13.99
C SER A 147 15.58 1.50 -13.64
N VAL A 148 14.98 2.58 -13.11
CA VAL A 148 13.56 2.61 -12.71
C VAL A 148 12.70 3.23 -13.81
N ASP A 149 11.79 2.45 -14.37
CA ASP A 149 10.90 2.90 -15.44
C ASP A 149 9.72 3.75 -14.93
N ALA A 150 9.22 3.47 -13.70
CA ALA A 150 8.13 4.25 -13.10
C ALA A 150 8.12 4.15 -11.57
N VAL A 151 7.44 5.12 -10.93
CA VAL A 151 7.21 5.16 -9.47
C VAL A 151 5.74 5.00 -9.16
N ILE A 152 5.42 4.07 -8.25
CA ILE A 152 4.09 3.88 -7.72
C ILE A 152 4.06 4.39 -6.27
N SER A 153 3.35 5.48 -6.03
CA SER A 153 3.17 6.04 -4.68
C SER A 153 1.85 5.56 -4.07
N VAL A 154 1.96 4.66 -3.09
CA VAL A 154 0.84 4.14 -2.30
C VAL A 154 0.60 5.08 -1.13
N ASN A 155 -0.41 5.94 -1.20
CA ASN A 155 -0.67 6.93 -0.16
C ASN A 155 -2.17 7.15 0.11
N ALA A 156 -2.50 7.69 1.30
CA ALA A 156 -3.84 8.06 1.72
C ALA A 156 -3.87 9.49 2.29
N ARG A 157 -3.26 10.43 1.55
CA ARG A 157 -3.18 11.82 1.98
C ARG A 157 -4.54 12.51 1.87
N ARG A 158 -4.86 13.34 2.86
CA ARG A 158 -6.06 14.16 2.84
C ARG A 158 -6.00 15.13 1.65
N TYR A 159 -7.11 15.25 0.93
CA TYR A 159 -7.32 16.33 0.01
C TYR A 159 -7.67 17.60 0.77
N GLY A 160 -7.16 18.73 0.33
CA GLY A 160 -7.49 20.05 0.88
C GLY A 160 -7.11 21.15 -0.10
N LYS A 161 -7.91 22.23 -0.12
CA LYS A 161 -7.65 23.39 -0.97
C LYS A 161 -6.23 23.95 -0.70
N GLY A 162 -5.42 24.10 -1.74
CA GLY A 162 -4.05 24.59 -1.67
C GLY A 162 -2.99 23.55 -1.20
N ILE A 163 -3.39 22.33 -0.79
CA ILE A 163 -2.43 21.28 -0.43
C ILE A 163 -1.71 20.74 -1.68
N MET A 164 -2.42 20.59 -2.78
CA MET A 164 -1.84 20.10 -4.04
C MET A 164 -0.80 21.06 -4.59
N THR A 165 -1.09 22.36 -4.64
CA THR A 165 -0.16 23.40 -5.10
C THR A 165 1.16 23.35 -4.33
N ARG A 166 1.11 23.28 -3.00
CA ARG A 166 2.32 23.19 -2.15
C ARG A 166 3.14 21.93 -2.35
N ARG A 167 2.56 20.87 -2.93
CA ARG A 167 3.26 19.62 -3.21
C ARG A 167 4.01 19.68 -4.53
N PHE A 168 3.39 20.23 -5.56
CA PHE A 168 4.04 20.42 -6.86
C PHE A 168 5.21 21.39 -6.79
N ASP A 169 5.14 22.40 -5.90
CA ASP A 169 6.24 23.36 -5.68
C ASP A 169 7.47 22.74 -4.96
N LYS A 170 7.39 21.48 -4.51
CA LYS A 170 8.46 20.77 -3.78
C LYS A 170 8.98 19.52 -4.51
N MET A 171 8.46 19.23 -5.67
CA MET A 171 8.93 18.18 -6.59
C MET A 171 9.78 18.80 -7.70
#